data_7c97ed784c71f2e374c01362982e3e21
#
_entry.id   7c97ed784c71f2e374c01362982e3e21
#
_cell.length_a   1.000
_cell.length_b   1.000
_cell.length_c   1.000
_cell.angle_alpha   90.00
_cell.angle_beta   90.00
_cell.angle_gamma   90.00
#
_symmetry.space_group_name_H-M   'P 1'
#
loop_
_entity.id
_entity.type
_entity.pdbx_description
1 polymer ?
#
loop_
_entity_poly.entity_id
_entity_poly.type
_entity_poly.pdbx_seq_one_letter_code
_entity_poly.pdbx_strand_id
1 'polypeptide(L)'
;PSYVFLLILCLMGFAPACFASLDYAAWAQKNQDGSWTRAAESAVASSALIRLNPTDITQFCPNYPKLAKPERRKFWVGLLSAMSKPESNFKPEATYRERFRDGKGKPVVSRGLLQISIESANQKRYDCDIRHPALLHDPVINLACGVRILAKWVSTDGVIASRSPLQHQGGGRY
;
A
#
# COMPACT_ATOMS: atom_id res chain seq x y z
N PRO A 1 -2.88 -56.31 -39.49
CA PRO A 1 -3.92 -55.84 -38.61
C PRO A 1 -3.30 -54.96 -37.54
N SER A 2 -3.39 -53.65 -37.77
CA SER A 2 -2.73 -52.64 -36.96
C SER A 2 -3.68 -52.16 -35.90
N TYR A 3 -3.30 -52.33 -34.65
CA TYR A 3 -4.01 -51.77 -33.51
C TYR A 3 -3.63 -50.28 -33.35
N VAL A 4 -4.54 -49.40 -33.69
CA VAL A 4 -4.46 -47.99 -33.35
C VAL A 4 -5.01 -47.86 -31.94
N PHE A 5 -4.11 -47.76 -30.97
CA PHE A 5 -4.43 -47.38 -29.60
C PHE A 5 -4.61 -45.86 -29.58
N LEU A 6 -5.87 -45.43 -29.59
CA LEU A 6 -6.21 -44.03 -29.43
C LEU A 6 -6.02 -43.64 -27.94
N LEU A 7 -4.88 -43.10 -27.62
CA LEU A 7 -4.61 -42.48 -26.32
C LEU A 7 -5.44 -41.22 -26.22
N ILE A 8 -6.59 -41.31 -25.57
CA ILE A 8 -7.32 -40.12 -25.10
C ILE A 8 -6.51 -39.58 -23.90
N LEU A 9 -5.60 -38.65 -24.21
CA LEU A 9 -4.96 -37.84 -23.18
C LEU A 9 -6.02 -36.91 -22.64
N CYS A 10 -6.61 -37.22 -21.50
CA CYS A 10 -7.39 -36.29 -20.71
C CYS A 10 -6.49 -35.11 -20.34
N LEU A 11 -6.57 -34.05 -21.12
CA LEU A 11 -6.07 -32.75 -20.77
C LEU A 11 -6.88 -32.24 -19.57
N MET A 12 -6.53 -32.77 -18.38
CA MET A 12 -6.87 -32.06 -17.16
C MET A 12 -6.15 -30.69 -17.26
N GLY A 13 -6.92 -29.68 -17.58
CA GLY A 13 -6.46 -28.31 -17.55
C GLY A 13 -6.00 -27.98 -16.14
N PHE A 14 -4.73 -28.21 -15.87
CA PHE A 14 -4.06 -27.49 -14.81
C PHE A 14 -4.11 -26.02 -15.21
N ALA A 15 -5.17 -25.35 -14.76
CA ALA A 15 -5.07 -23.91 -14.63
C ALA A 15 -3.76 -23.66 -13.87
N PRO A 16 -2.80 -22.90 -14.42
CA PRO A 16 -1.61 -22.59 -13.67
C PRO A 16 -2.11 -21.99 -12.38
N ALA A 17 -1.81 -22.67 -11.25
CA ALA A 17 -1.99 -22.07 -9.95
C ALA A 17 -1.26 -20.73 -10.06
N CYS A 18 -2.01 -19.65 -10.10
CA CYS A 18 -1.46 -18.31 -10.06
C CYS A 18 -0.80 -18.27 -8.69
N PHE A 19 0.47 -18.73 -8.64
CA PHE A 19 1.30 -18.48 -7.49
C PHE A 19 1.19 -16.98 -7.32
N ALA A 20 0.59 -16.59 -6.20
CA ALA A 20 0.44 -15.19 -5.87
C ALA A 20 1.85 -14.67 -5.61
N SER A 21 2.56 -14.38 -6.71
CA SER A 21 3.87 -13.79 -6.68
C SER A 21 3.71 -12.47 -5.93
N LEU A 22 4.59 -12.22 -4.98
CA LEU A 22 4.63 -10.95 -4.26
C LEU A 22 5.22 -9.82 -5.15
N ASP A 23 5.47 -10.11 -6.43
CA ASP A 23 6.12 -9.23 -7.41
C ASP A 23 5.20 -8.12 -7.94
N TYR A 24 3.91 -8.14 -7.59
CA TYR A 24 2.98 -7.09 -8.01
C TYR A 24 3.24 -5.73 -7.33
N ALA A 25 4.01 -5.71 -6.25
CA ALA A 25 4.37 -4.49 -5.54
C ALA A 25 5.62 -3.85 -6.15
N ALA A 26 5.61 -2.53 -6.36
CA ALA A 26 6.70 -1.80 -6.99
C ALA A 26 8.06 -1.94 -6.27
N TRP A 27 8.05 -2.29 -4.99
CA TRP A 27 9.26 -2.53 -4.19
C TRP A 27 9.78 -3.98 -4.25
N ALA A 28 9.15 -4.90 -5.00
CA ALA A 28 9.47 -6.33 -4.96
C ALA A 28 10.97 -6.63 -5.19
N GLN A 29 11.60 -5.93 -6.13
CA GLN A 29 13.04 -6.08 -6.40
C GLN A 29 13.95 -5.61 -5.24
N LYS A 30 13.46 -4.72 -4.37
CA LYS A 30 14.17 -4.21 -3.19
C LYS A 30 13.88 -5.00 -1.93
N ASN A 31 12.81 -5.76 -1.93
CA ASN A 31 12.39 -6.61 -0.82
C ASN A 31 12.10 -8.02 -1.33
N GLN A 32 13.16 -8.75 -1.68
CA GLN A 32 13.07 -10.09 -2.30
C GLN A 32 12.46 -11.14 -1.38
N ASP A 33 12.59 -10.98 -0.05
CA ASP A 33 11.94 -11.85 0.93
C ASP A 33 10.43 -11.59 1.05
N GLY A 34 9.91 -10.53 0.41
CA GLY A 34 8.50 -10.18 0.41
C GLY A 34 7.93 -9.73 1.76
N SER A 35 8.77 -9.46 2.76
CA SER A 35 8.32 -9.07 4.11
C SER A 35 7.49 -7.80 4.12
N TRP A 36 7.85 -6.80 3.30
CA TRP A 36 7.08 -5.55 3.19
C TRP A 36 5.71 -5.76 2.59
N THR A 37 5.64 -6.60 1.53
CA THR A 37 4.36 -6.92 0.89
C THR A 37 3.44 -7.64 1.87
N ARG A 38 3.94 -8.64 2.61
CA ARG A 38 3.15 -9.33 3.64
C ARG A 38 2.68 -8.40 4.76
N ALA A 39 3.56 -7.50 5.23
CA ALA A 39 3.20 -6.52 6.24
C ALA A 39 2.09 -5.58 5.76
N ALA A 40 2.23 -5.05 4.54
CA ALA A 40 1.22 -4.18 3.93
C ALA A 40 -0.10 -4.93 3.70
N GLU A 41 -0.06 -6.19 3.21
CA GLU A 41 -1.26 -7.02 3.04
C GLU A 41 -2.01 -7.25 4.35
N SER A 42 -1.28 -7.54 5.44
CA SER A 42 -1.86 -7.72 6.77
C SER A 42 -2.54 -6.43 7.26
N ALA A 43 -1.85 -5.29 7.12
CA ALA A 43 -2.39 -3.99 7.51
C ALA A 43 -3.62 -3.60 6.68
N VAL A 44 -3.59 -3.78 5.35
CA VAL A 44 -4.73 -3.50 4.47
C VAL A 44 -5.92 -4.40 4.79
N ALA A 45 -5.68 -5.70 5.03
CA ALA A 45 -6.75 -6.66 5.36
C ALA A 45 -7.52 -6.25 6.63
N SER A 46 -6.82 -5.65 7.60
CA SER A 46 -7.40 -5.18 8.86
C SER A 46 -8.00 -3.76 8.78
N SER A 47 -7.79 -3.06 7.66
CA SER A 47 -8.21 -1.67 7.49
C SER A 47 -9.59 -1.53 6.82
N ALA A 48 -10.10 -0.29 6.80
CA ALA A 48 -11.31 0.03 6.05
C ALA A 48 -11.10 -0.05 4.53
N LEU A 49 -9.87 0.14 4.02
CA LEU A 49 -9.54 0.23 2.59
C LEU A 49 -10.16 -0.90 1.77
N ILE A 50 -10.08 -2.13 2.27
CA ILE A 50 -10.56 -3.31 1.54
C ILE A 50 -12.08 -3.27 1.24
N ARG A 51 -12.83 -2.47 1.97
CA ARG A 51 -14.30 -2.31 1.83
C ARG A 51 -14.70 -1.04 1.09
N LEU A 52 -13.77 -0.11 0.90
CA LEU A 52 -14.05 1.18 0.27
C LEU A 52 -14.21 1.03 -1.25
N ASN A 53 -15.06 1.87 -1.82
CA ASN A 53 -15.20 2.10 -3.26
C ASN A 53 -15.12 3.62 -3.52
N PRO A 54 -13.91 4.21 -3.51
CA PRO A 54 -13.72 5.63 -3.81
C PRO A 54 -14.30 5.98 -5.18
N THR A 55 -14.82 7.19 -5.34
CA THR A 55 -15.51 7.61 -6.58
C THR A 55 -14.59 7.68 -7.79
N ASP A 56 -13.28 7.84 -7.55
CA ASP A 56 -12.23 7.87 -8.58
C ASP A 56 -11.53 6.52 -8.79
N ILE A 57 -11.95 5.46 -8.10
CA ILE A 57 -11.28 4.16 -8.09
C ILE A 57 -11.08 3.56 -9.48
N THR A 58 -12.05 3.75 -10.39
CA THR A 58 -12.00 3.21 -11.75
C THR A 58 -10.96 3.89 -12.64
N GLN A 59 -10.44 5.05 -12.25
CA GLN A 59 -9.31 5.70 -12.93
C GLN A 59 -7.99 4.98 -12.62
N PHE A 60 -7.89 4.34 -11.46
CA PHE A 60 -6.72 3.58 -11.02
C PHE A 60 -6.84 2.10 -11.37
N CYS A 61 -8.04 1.54 -11.24
CA CYS A 61 -8.33 0.14 -11.53
C CYS A 61 -9.78 0.01 -12.06
N PRO A 62 -9.97 -0.04 -13.37
CA PRO A 62 -11.33 -0.05 -13.99
C PRO A 62 -12.21 -1.19 -13.48
N ASN A 63 -11.62 -2.33 -13.14
CA ASN A 63 -12.36 -3.50 -12.67
C ASN A 63 -12.49 -3.59 -11.14
N TYR A 64 -11.98 -2.62 -10.38
CA TYR A 64 -11.97 -2.68 -8.91
C TYR A 64 -13.34 -2.98 -8.29
N PRO A 65 -14.47 -2.42 -8.73
CA PRO A 65 -15.78 -2.71 -8.15
C PRO A 65 -16.17 -4.19 -8.19
N LYS A 66 -15.63 -4.95 -9.17
CA LYS A 66 -15.90 -6.38 -9.38
C LYS A 66 -14.88 -7.28 -8.67
N LEU A 67 -13.81 -6.73 -8.11
CA LEU A 67 -12.75 -7.51 -7.46
C LEU A 67 -13.23 -8.11 -6.14
N ALA A 68 -12.83 -9.34 -5.89
CA ALA A 68 -12.95 -9.96 -4.58
C ALA A 68 -11.94 -9.35 -3.58
N LYS A 69 -12.15 -9.58 -2.28
CA LYS A 69 -11.31 -8.98 -1.24
C LYS A 69 -9.79 -9.21 -1.41
N PRO A 70 -9.32 -10.41 -1.81
CA PRO A 70 -7.88 -10.64 -2.03
C PRO A 70 -7.29 -9.72 -3.10
N GLU A 71 -7.99 -9.54 -4.23
CA GLU A 71 -7.55 -8.67 -5.33
C GLU A 71 -7.60 -7.20 -4.95
N ARG A 72 -8.65 -6.78 -4.19
CA ARG A 72 -8.72 -5.41 -3.63
C ARG A 72 -7.53 -5.14 -2.70
N ARG A 73 -7.15 -6.13 -1.88
CA ARG A 73 -5.96 -6.03 -1.02
C ARG A 73 -4.70 -5.79 -1.84
N LYS A 74 -4.48 -6.57 -2.91
CA LYS A 74 -3.34 -6.39 -3.82
C LYS A 74 -3.33 -4.99 -4.46
N PHE A 75 -4.50 -4.48 -4.86
CA PHE A 75 -4.59 -3.13 -5.39
C PHE A 75 -4.07 -2.09 -4.39
N TRP A 76 -4.53 -2.11 -3.13
CA TRP A 76 -4.10 -1.14 -2.13
C TRP A 76 -2.62 -1.26 -1.77
N VAL A 77 -2.09 -2.48 -1.70
CA VAL A 77 -0.65 -2.70 -1.49
C VAL A 77 0.15 -2.21 -2.68
N GLY A 78 -0.32 -2.47 -3.90
CA GLY A 78 0.27 -1.94 -5.14
C GLY A 78 0.34 -0.42 -5.12
N LEU A 79 -0.74 0.25 -4.73
CA LEU A 79 -0.80 1.71 -4.61
C LEU A 79 0.21 2.23 -3.57
N LEU A 80 0.24 1.65 -2.36
CA LEU A 80 1.22 2.01 -1.32
C LEU A 80 2.65 1.83 -1.79
N SER A 81 2.92 0.73 -2.51
CA SER A 81 4.25 0.48 -3.05
C SER A 81 4.65 1.50 -4.11
N ALA A 82 3.71 1.89 -4.96
CA ALA A 82 3.95 2.95 -5.95
C ALA A 82 4.23 4.30 -5.28
N MET A 83 3.50 4.63 -4.20
CA MET A 83 3.72 5.85 -3.42
C MET A 83 5.11 5.88 -2.79
N SER A 84 5.63 4.76 -2.30
CA SER A 84 6.94 4.72 -1.65
C SER A 84 8.11 4.99 -2.61
N LYS A 85 7.91 4.92 -3.92
CA LYS A 85 8.95 5.24 -4.91
C LYS A 85 9.36 6.71 -4.87
N PRO A 86 8.47 7.70 -5.05
CA PRO A 86 8.81 9.10 -4.93
C PRO A 86 9.16 9.50 -3.49
N GLU A 87 8.57 8.87 -2.47
CA GLU A 87 8.78 9.24 -1.07
C GLU A 87 10.21 8.92 -0.58
N SER A 88 10.67 7.70 -0.81
CA SER A 88 11.94 7.22 -0.24
C SER A 88 12.86 6.51 -1.24
N ASN A 89 12.41 6.33 -2.49
CA ASN A 89 13.04 5.43 -3.44
C ASN A 89 13.24 4.01 -2.86
N PHE A 90 12.25 3.55 -2.09
CA PHE A 90 12.25 2.25 -1.40
C PHE A 90 13.37 2.09 -0.36
N LYS A 91 13.78 3.16 0.30
CA LYS A 91 14.81 3.14 1.35
C LYS A 91 14.17 3.30 2.72
N PRO A 92 14.13 2.24 3.56
CA PRO A 92 13.57 2.34 4.91
C PRO A 92 14.29 3.36 5.79
N GLU A 93 15.59 3.55 5.57
CA GLU A 93 16.43 4.50 6.32
C GLU A 93 16.28 5.95 5.86
N ALA A 94 15.49 6.22 4.81
CA ALA A 94 15.32 7.57 4.28
C ALA A 94 14.77 8.53 5.32
N THR A 95 15.32 9.74 5.35
CA THR A 95 14.84 10.86 6.16
C THR A 95 14.73 12.10 5.29
N TYR A 96 13.71 12.90 5.54
CA TYR A 96 13.56 14.22 4.95
C TYR A 96 13.16 15.23 6.01
N ARG A 97 13.89 16.34 6.09
CA ARG A 97 13.57 17.46 6.97
C ARG A 97 12.59 18.38 6.25
N GLU A 98 11.39 18.48 6.81
CA GLU A 98 10.34 19.31 6.24
C GLU A 98 10.69 20.81 6.32
N ARG A 99 10.11 21.59 5.42
CA ARG A 99 10.29 23.04 5.38
C ARG A 99 9.51 23.76 6.46
N PHE A 100 8.59 23.09 7.10
CA PHE A 100 7.76 23.62 8.19
C PHE A 100 8.21 23.06 9.54
N ARG A 101 7.67 23.65 10.60
CA ARG A 101 7.93 23.26 11.98
C ARG A 101 6.63 22.78 12.63
N ASP A 102 6.73 22.00 13.70
CA ASP A 102 5.58 21.60 14.51
C ASP A 102 5.02 22.80 15.31
N GLY A 103 3.88 22.57 16.00
CA GLY A 103 3.24 23.60 16.84
C GLY A 103 4.09 24.10 18.02
N LYS A 104 5.24 23.46 18.28
CA LYS A 104 6.22 23.85 19.31
C LYS A 104 7.48 24.49 18.70
N GLY A 105 7.48 24.76 17.39
CA GLY A 105 8.60 25.34 16.66
C GLY A 105 9.76 24.38 16.38
N LYS A 106 9.59 23.06 16.60
CA LYS A 106 10.62 22.05 16.32
C LYS A 106 10.60 21.64 14.85
N PRO A 107 11.77 21.30 14.27
CA PRO A 107 11.83 20.75 12.93
C PRO A 107 11.04 19.43 12.83
N VAL A 108 10.18 19.31 11.82
CA VAL A 108 9.51 18.06 11.48
C VAL A 108 10.43 17.25 10.57
N VAL A 109 10.53 15.94 10.83
CA VAL A 109 11.37 15.03 10.05
C VAL A 109 10.56 13.79 9.67
N SER A 110 10.35 13.62 8.38
CA SER A 110 9.71 12.46 7.78
C SER A 110 10.68 11.30 7.62
N ARG A 111 10.23 10.05 7.76
CA ARG A 111 11.07 8.85 7.82
C ARG A 111 10.44 7.65 7.15
N GLY A 112 11.31 6.76 6.67
CA GLY A 112 10.94 5.43 6.21
C GLY A 112 10.34 5.41 4.82
N LEU A 113 9.77 4.26 4.47
CA LEU A 113 9.28 3.99 3.10
C LEU A 113 8.26 5.02 2.62
N LEU A 114 7.37 5.46 3.50
CA LEU A 114 6.27 6.37 3.19
C LEU A 114 6.47 7.76 3.79
N GLN A 115 7.67 8.11 4.20
CA GLN A 115 8.06 9.44 4.70
C GLN A 115 7.08 10.01 5.74
N ILE A 116 6.83 9.23 6.80
CA ILE A 116 5.92 9.61 7.88
C ILE A 116 6.71 10.33 8.98
N SER A 117 6.21 11.46 9.48
CA SER A 117 6.74 12.10 10.68
C SER A 117 6.07 11.56 11.95
N ILE A 118 6.77 11.60 13.09
CA ILE A 118 6.21 11.15 14.36
C ILE A 118 5.02 12.03 14.80
N GLU A 119 5.06 13.31 14.47
CA GLU A 119 3.99 14.26 14.74
C GLU A 119 2.73 13.91 13.93
N SER A 120 2.90 13.49 12.67
CA SER A 120 1.80 13.01 11.85
C SER A 120 1.27 11.69 12.36
N ALA A 121 2.15 10.69 12.55
CA ALA A 121 1.80 9.35 13.01
C ALA A 121 0.95 9.35 14.29
N ASN A 122 1.32 10.20 15.25
CA ASN A 122 0.70 10.25 16.58
C ASN A 122 -0.52 11.18 16.65
N GLN A 123 -1.03 11.67 15.52
CA GLN A 123 -2.33 12.30 15.53
C GLN A 123 -3.41 11.27 15.94
N LYS A 124 -4.23 11.62 16.93
CA LYS A 124 -5.26 10.75 17.51
C LYS A 124 -6.12 10.02 16.48
N ARG A 125 -6.35 10.65 15.32
CA ARG A 125 -7.16 10.09 14.22
C ARG A 125 -6.54 8.91 13.48
N TYR A 126 -5.21 8.68 13.62
CA TYR A 126 -4.50 7.59 12.94
C TYR A 126 -4.16 6.42 13.85
N ASP A 127 -4.01 6.69 15.16
CA ASP A 127 -3.76 5.66 16.17
C ASP A 127 -2.54 4.77 15.84
N CYS A 128 -1.42 5.40 15.39
CA CYS A 128 -0.21 4.65 15.07
C CYS A 128 0.64 4.31 16.31
N ASP A 129 0.51 5.08 17.41
CA ASP A 129 1.24 4.89 18.68
C ASP A 129 2.76 4.73 18.51
N ILE A 130 3.40 5.67 17.84
CA ILE A 130 4.84 5.66 17.60
C ILE A 130 5.55 6.31 18.79
N ARG A 131 6.24 5.52 19.60
CA ARG A 131 6.92 5.99 20.81
C ARG A 131 8.28 6.65 20.56
N HIS A 132 8.95 6.26 19.48
CA HIS A 132 10.25 6.80 19.12
C HIS A 132 10.37 6.98 17.61
N PRO A 133 10.92 8.12 17.12
CA PRO A 133 11.00 8.40 15.67
C PRO A 133 11.73 7.32 14.86
N ALA A 134 12.74 6.67 15.44
CA ALA A 134 13.49 5.61 14.76
C ALA A 134 12.63 4.39 14.38
N LEU A 135 11.50 4.16 15.06
CA LEU A 135 10.58 3.08 14.73
C LEU A 135 9.97 3.24 13.33
N LEU A 136 9.90 4.48 12.82
CA LEU A 136 9.43 4.75 11.47
C LEU A 136 10.40 4.30 10.36
N HIS A 137 11.61 3.88 10.71
CA HIS A 137 12.54 3.20 9.79
C HIS A 137 12.26 1.70 9.67
N ASP A 138 11.49 1.11 10.60
CA ASP A 138 11.02 -0.25 10.45
C ASP A 138 9.91 -0.30 9.37
N PRO A 139 10.11 -1.06 8.28
CA PRO A 139 9.13 -1.13 7.20
C PRO A 139 7.75 -1.61 7.65
N VAL A 140 7.69 -2.57 8.59
CA VAL A 140 6.42 -3.11 9.08
C VAL A 140 5.61 -2.03 9.81
N ILE A 141 6.27 -1.29 10.69
CA ILE A 141 5.66 -0.20 11.46
C ILE A 141 5.26 0.96 10.52
N ASN A 142 6.16 1.34 9.62
CA ASN A 142 5.94 2.44 8.68
C ASN A 142 4.74 2.16 7.76
N LEU A 143 4.69 0.96 7.17
CA LEU A 143 3.60 0.54 6.28
C LEU A 143 2.28 0.41 7.02
N ALA A 144 2.28 -0.15 8.22
CA ALA A 144 1.06 -0.27 9.02
C ALA A 144 0.47 1.11 9.37
N CYS A 145 1.33 2.06 9.75
CA CYS A 145 0.91 3.45 10.01
C CYS A 145 0.42 4.13 8.72
N GLY A 146 1.13 3.97 7.61
CA GLY A 146 0.73 4.52 6.31
C GLY A 146 -0.63 4.01 5.84
N VAL A 147 -0.93 2.73 6.04
CA VAL A 147 -2.27 2.17 5.76
C VAL A 147 -3.35 2.86 6.60
N ARG A 148 -3.10 3.11 7.89
CA ARG A 148 -4.07 3.82 8.76
C ARG A 148 -4.31 5.26 8.30
N ILE A 149 -3.24 5.98 7.94
CA ILE A 149 -3.34 7.35 7.42
C ILE A 149 -4.13 7.36 6.12
N LEU A 150 -3.78 6.51 5.15
CA LEU A 150 -4.45 6.41 3.86
C LEU A 150 -5.93 6.03 4.03
N ALA A 151 -6.21 5.02 4.85
CA ALA A 151 -7.58 4.57 5.13
C ALA A 151 -8.43 5.70 5.71
N LYS A 152 -7.87 6.49 6.63
CA LYS A 152 -8.56 7.65 7.22
C LYS A 152 -8.94 8.67 6.16
N TRP A 153 -8.00 9.06 5.29
CA TRP A 153 -8.26 10.10 4.31
C TRP A 153 -9.17 9.63 3.17
N VAL A 154 -8.96 8.42 2.65
CA VAL A 154 -9.84 7.86 1.61
C VAL A 154 -11.25 7.67 2.14
N SER A 155 -11.43 7.24 3.39
CA SER A 155 -12.74 7.13 4.02
C SER A 155 -13.40 8.51 4.23
N THR A 156 -12.62 9.54 4.51
CA THR A 156 -13.14 10.88 4.79
C THR A 156 -13.55 11.61 3.52
N ASP A 157 -12.71 11.52 2.49
CA ASP A 157 -12.87 12.31 1.27
C ASP A 157 -13.61 11.56 0.15
N GLY A 158 -13.73 10.22 0.25
CA GLY A 158 -14.41 9.39 -0.74
C GLY A 158 -13.66 9.24 -2.07
N VAL A 159 -12.38 9.65 -2.12
CA VAL A 159 -11.51 9.59 -3.30
C VAL A 159 -10.14 9.07 -2.94
N ILE A 160 -9.41 8.47 -3.92
CA ILE A 160 -8.01 8.04 -3.75
C ILE A 160 -7.09 9.25 -3.82
N ALA A 161 -7.29 10.10 -4.84
CA ALA A 161 -6.45 11.27 -5.03
C ALA A 161 -7.25 12.46 -5.56
N SER A 162 -6.76 13.65 -5.28
CA SER A 162 -7.32 14.89 -5.82
C SER A 162 -7.09 14.98 -7.33
N ARG A 163 -8.10 15.47 -8.05
CA ARG A 163 -7.98 15.79 -9.48
C ARG A 163 -7.23 17.10 -9.72
N SER A 164 -7.09 17.93 -8.71
CA SER A 164 -6.43 19.24 -8.79
C SER A 164 -5.20 19.28 -7.88
N PRO A 165 -4.07 19.78 -8.36
CA PRO A 165 -2.87 20.00 -7.53
C PRO A 165 -3.11 20.91 -6.33
N LEU A 166 -4.18 21.72 -6.38
CA LEU A 166 -4.55 22.66 -5.32
C LEU A 166 -5.49 22.07 -4.27
N GLN A 167 -6.03 20.87 -4.52
CA GLN A 167 -6.96 20.17 -3.62
C GLN A 167 -6.32 18.89 -3.14
N HIS A 168 -5.78 18.91 -1.94
CA HIS A 168 -5.24 17.70 -1.31
C HIS A 168 -6.39 16.87 -0.72
N GLN A 169 -6.75 15.78 -1.38
CA GLN A 169 -7.80 14.85 -0.95
C GLN A 169 -7.29 13.41 -1.00
N GLY A 170 -7.90 12.53 -0.21
CA GLY A 170 -7.53 11.12 -0.15
C GLY A 170 -6.04 10.92 0.08
N GLY A 171 -5.38 10.13 -0.77
CA GLY A 171 -3.94 9.91 -0.73
C GLY A 171 -3.08 11.17 -0.89
N GLY A 172 -3.60 12.23 -1.52
CA GLY A 172 -2.91 13.51 -1.64
C GLY A 172 -2.78 14.30 -0.33
N ARG A 173 -3.42 13.85 0.74
CA ARG A 173 -3.24 14.40 2.11
C ARG A 173 -2.15 13.67 2.90
N TYR A 174 -1.61 12.66 2.30
CA TYR A 174 -0.59 11.78 2.89
C TYR A 174 0.73 12.51 3.12
#